data_4314fd0163baa573cb0b0dd3dcc62dd1
#
_entry.id   4314fd0163baa573cb0b0dd3dcc62dd1
#
_cell.length_a   1.000
_cell.length_b   1.000
_cell.length_c   1.000
_cell.angle_alpha   90.00
_cell.angle_beta   90.00
_cell.angle_gamma   90.00
#
_symmetry.space_group_name_H-M   'P 1'
#
loop_
_entity.id
_entity.type
_entity.pdbx_description
1 polymer ?
#
loop_
_entity_poly.entity_id
_entity_poly.type
_entity_poly.pdbx_seq_one_letter_code
_entity_poly.pdbx_strand_id
1 'polypeptide(L)'
;MQKCFILPGSRISLYPQSVNNGIITFDDNAMHDVEYVVKDVAGNTASLNLKVKSSPFTNPQPVKPTGTMFYYDKRSEFSNDKVKVIIMPGNLYDDLDFQYSASAKPVGAYSAMHHIHNRLTPIHDGYEIWIKPDVDLGNYTDKAVIVSSWGGCQGGYFKDGYVISQVSAFGDYYVKVDTVAPVIHPLNIKNGSNMKAARSINFRMSDNLSGIKSYTGTIDGKWVLMEHDYKTKILSYTFNNDIASGKHVFKLTLVDNKNNFSEFSADFSR
;
A
#
# COMPACT_ATOMS: atom_id res chain seq x y z
N MET A 1 -5.02 -3.79 -17.88
CA MET A 1 -4.90 -5.08 -18.58
C MET A 1 -4.35 -6.08 -17.59
N GLN A 2 -4.98 -7.24 -17.47
CA GLN A 2 -4.48 -8.30 -16.59
C GLN A 2 -3.87 -9.39 -17.48
N LYS A 3 -2.59 -9.71 -17.25
CA LYS A 3 -1.92 -10.83 -17.94
C LYS A 3 -2.01 -12.06 -17.04
N CYS A 4 -2.51 -13.16 -17.58
CA CYS A 4 -2.58 -14.44 -16.89
C CYS A 4 -1.68 -15.43 -17.62
N PHE A 5 -0.64 -15.95 -16.96
CA PHE A 5 0.24 -16.99 -17.49
C PHE A 5 0.83 -17.81 -16.33
N ILE A 6 1.24 -19.02 -16.67
CA ILE A 6 1.88 -19.92 -15.70
C ILE A 6 3.37 -19.59 -15.68
N LEU A 7 3.87 -19.17 -14.50
CA LEU A 7 5.29 -18.89 -14.32
C LEU A 7 6.13 -20.17 -14.53
N PRO A 8 7.29 -20.08 -15.20
CA PRO A 8 8.25 -21.18 -15.28
C PRO A 8 8.59 -21.70 -13.88
N GLY A 9 8.51 -23.02 -13.68
CA GLY A 9 8.80 -23.64 -12.39
C GLY A 9 7.65 -23.60 -11.35
N SER A 10 6.47 -23.11 -11.71
CA SER A 10 5.30 -23.21 -10.85
C SER A 10 5.01 -24.67 -10.47
N ARG A 11 4.93 -24.97 -9.17
CA ARG A 11 4.58 -26.30 -8.64
C ARG A 11 3.14 -26.38 -8.14
N ILE A 12 2.35 -25.35 -8.42
CA ILE A 12 0.95 -25.26 -7.99
C ILE A 12 0.10 -26.10 -8.95
N SER A 13 -0.62 -27.10 -8.44
CA SER A 13 -1.47 -28.00 -9.21
C SER A 13 -2.81 -27.38 -9.67
N LEU A 14 -2.92 -26.07 -9.73
CA LEU A 14 -4.12 -25.35 -10.19
C LEU A 14 -4.37 -25.49 -11.70
N TYR A 15 -3.34 -25.86 -12.46
CA TYR A 15 -3.39 -25.98 -13.91
C TYR A 15 -3.00 -27.38 -14.35
N PRO A 16 -3.86 -28.40 -14.13
CA PRO A 16 -3.52 -29.80 -14.41
C PRO A 16 -3.33 -30.09 -15.91
N GLN A 17 -3.84 -29.23 -16.76
CA GLN A 17 -3.72 -29.33 -18.21
C GLN A 17 -3.35 -27.97 -18.79
N SER A 18 -2.06 -27.75 -18.97
CA SER A 18 -1.55 -26.55 -19.63
C SER A 18 -1.06 -26.90 -21.03
N VAL A 19 -1.65 -26.29 -22.04
CA VAL A 19 -1.18 -26.38 -23.43
C VAL A 19 -0.54 -25.04 -23.77
N ASN A 20 0.67 -25.06 -24.34
CA ASN A 20 1.41 -23.89 -24.80
C ASN A 20 1.52 -22.78 -23.73
N ASN A 21 1.73 -23.14 -22.45
CA ASN A 21 1.80 -22.23 -21.29
C ASN A 21 0.60 -21.27 -21.17
N GLY A 22 -0.58 -21.67 -21.64
CA GLY A 22 -1.79 -20.85 -21.61
C GLY A 22 -1.89 -19.81 -22.75
N ILE A 23 -0.97 -19.84 -23.71
CA ILE A 23 -1.03 -18.98 -24.89
C ILE A 23 -1.97 -19.63 -25.93
N ILE A 24 -3.01 -18.92 -26.31
CA ILE A 24 -3.97 -19.34 -27.35
C ILE A 24 -3.74 -18.48 -28.60
N THR A 25 -3.52 -19.11 -29.73
CA THR A 25 -3.39 -18.44 -31.03
C THR A 25 -4.69 -18.54 -31.80
N PHE A 26 -5.17 -17.43 -32.33
CA PHE A 26 -6.33 -17.32 -33.19
C PHE A 26 -5.84 -16.79 -34.54
N ASP A 27 -5.68 -17.69 -35.55
CA ASP A 27 -5.08 -17.37 -36.86
C ASP A 27 -5.97 -17.77 -38.06
N ASP A 28 -7.18 -18.20 -37.81
CA ASP A 28 -8.08 -18.78 -38.80
C ASP A 28 -9.23 -17.87 -39.27
N ASN A 29 -9.26 -16.59 -38.82
CA ASN A 29 -10.34 -15.63 -39.08
C ASN A 29 -11.74 -16.06 -38.59
N ALA A 30 -11.85 -17.15 -37.85
CA ALA A 30 -13.12 -17.61 -37.29
C ALA A 30 -13.48 -16.83 -36.00
N MET A 31 -14.74 -16.96 -35.60
CA MET A 31 -15.20 -16.50 -34.30
C MET A 31 -15.02 -17.65 -33.29
N HIS A 32 -14.29 -17.36 -32.21
CA HIS A 32 -14.04 -18.32 -31.13
C HIS A 32 -14.78 -17.91 -29.88
N ASP A 33 -15.37 -18.89 -29.20
CA ASP A 33 -15.90 -18.70 -27.84
C ASP A 33 -14.80 -19.06 -26.84
N VAL A 34 -14.48 -18.11 -25.96
CA VAL A 34 -13.50 -18.28 -24.87
C VAL A 34 -14.25 -18.21 -23.55
N GLU A 35 -14.10 -19.24 -22.73
CA GLU A 35 -14.67 -19.31 -21.41
C GLU A 35 -13.55 -19.32 -20.35
N TYR A 36 -13.65 -18.41 -19.40
CA TYR A 36 -12.85 -18.44 -18.18
C TYR A 36 -13.70 -19.04 -17.06
N VAL A 37 -13.25 -20.14 -16.50
CA VAL A 37 -13.92 -20.79 -15.37
C VAL A 37 -13.02 -20.74 -14.15
N VAL A 38 -13.55 -20.18 -13.06
CA VAL A 38 -12.88 -20.17 -11.76
C VAL A 38 -13.66 -21.07 -10.81
N LYS A 39 -12.95 -21.95 -10.10
CA LYS A 39 -13.52 -22.89 -9.16
C LYS A 39 -12.85 -22.76 -7.81
N ASP A 40 -13.65 -22.66 -6.72
CA ASP A 40 -13.13 -22.65 -5.37
C ASP A 40 -12.94 -24.10 -4.84
N VAL A 41 -12.35 -24.22 -3.64
CA VAL A 41 -12.10 -25.51 -3.00
C VAL A 41 -13.39 -26.26 -2.60
N ALA A 42 -14.51 -25.56 -2.47
CA ALA A 42 -15.83 -26.13 -2.18
C ALA A 42 -16.57 -26.60 -3.45
N GLY A 43 -15.98 -26.34 -4.63
CA GLY A 43 -16.55 -26.71 -5.92
C GLY A 43 -17.49 -25.66 -6.52
N ASN A 44 -17.67 -24.48 -5.90
CA ASN A 44 -18.43 -23.39 -6.52
C ASN A 44 -17.71 -22.87 -7.74
N THR A 45 -18.45 -22.57 -8.80
CA THR A 45 -17.90 -22.10 -10.07
C THR A 45 -18.45 -20.74 -10.45
N ALA A 46 -17.60 -19.91 -11.06
CA ALA A 46 -17.99 -18.71 -11.76
C ALA A 46 -17.38 -18.74 -13.16
N SER A 47 -18.14 -18.33 -14.18
CA SER A 47 -17.70 -18.31 -15.58
C SER A 47 -17.82 -16.92 -16.17
N LEU A 48 -16.85 -16.57 -17.04
CA LEU A 48 -16.88 -15.41 -17.91
C LEU A 48 -16.74 -15.89 -19.35
N ASN A 49 -17.73 -15.61 -20.17
CA ASN A 49 -17.73 -15.97 -21.60
C ASN A 49 -17.48 -14.73 -22.45
N LEU A 50 -16.62 -14.86 -23.45
CA LEU A 50 -16.34 -13.81 -24.43
C LEU A 50 -16.11 -14.41 -25.81
N LYS A 51 -16.41 -13.61 -26.84
CA LYS A 51 -16.14 -13.98 -28.23
C LYS A 51 -14.90 -13.24 -28.72
N VAL A 52 -14.00 -13.99 -29.35
CA VAL A 52 -12.74 -13.46 -29.92
C VAL A 52 -12.71 -13.80 -31.41
N LYS A 53 -12.35 -12.82 -32.21
CA LYS A 53 -12.09 -13.02 -33.64
C LYS A 53 -10.74 -12.41 -33.97
N SER A 54 -9.89 -13.20 -34.62
CA SER A 54 -8.68 -12.65 -35.22
C SER A 54 -9.05 -11.78 -36.44
N SER A 55 -8.30 -10.69 -36.59
CA SER A 55 -8.35 -9.88 -37.82
C SER A 55 -7.01 -10.03 -38.53
N PRO A 56 -6.96 -10.21 -39.85
CA PRO A 56 -5.70 -10.26 -40.55
C PRO A 56 -4.96 -8.93 -40.34
N PHE A 57 -3.89 -9.00 -39.62
CA PHE A 57 -3.01 -7.84 -39.45
C PHE A 57 -2.15 -7.69 -40.69
N THR A 58 -2.36 -6.64 -41.45
CA THR A 58 -1.38 -6.17 -42.40
C THR A 58 -0.20 -5.60 -41.65
N ASN A 59 0.79 -6.46 -41.37
CA ASN A 59 2.12 -6.15 -40.85
C ASN A 59 2.19 -4.88 -39.94
N PRO A 60 1.92 -5.03 -38.65
CA PRO A 60 2.01 -3.85 -37.78
C PRO A 60 3.44 -3.33 -37.85
N GLN A 61 3.61 -2.12 -38.33
CA GLN A 61 4.90 -1.45 -38.22
C GLN A 61 5.29 -1.44 -36.73
N PRO A 62 6.52 -1.83 -36.38
CA PRO A 62 6.96 -1.79 -34.99
C PRO A 62 6.76 -0.36 -34.49
N VAL A 63 5.91 -0.21 -33.47
CA VAL A 63 5.68 1.08 -32.83
C VAL A 63 7.04 1.48 -32.21
N LYS A 64 7.62 2.57 -32.69
CA LYS A 64 8.84 3.07 -32.08
C LYS A 64 8.53 3.47 -30.64
N PRO A 65 9.35 3.05 -29.66
CA PRO A 65 9.21 3.51 -28.30
C PRO A 65 9.24 5.04 -28.23
N THR A 66 8.33 5.63 -27.49
CA THR A 66 8.23 7.09 -27.30
C THR A 66 8.82 7.51 -25.95
N GLY A 67 9.03 6.56 -25.04
CA GLY A 67 9.60 6.75 -23.73
C GLY A 67 10.95 6.06 -23.57
N THR A 68 11.23 5.66 -22.34
CA THR A 68 12.45 4.92 -21.98
C THR A 68 12.14 3.43 -21.95
N MET A 69 12.90 2.61 -22.69
CA MET A 69 12.72 1.17 -22.65
C MET A 69 13.21 0.61 -21.32
N PHE A 70 12.31 -0.06 -20.60
CA PHE A 70 12.58 -0.86 -19.42
C PHE A 70 12.47 -2.33 -19.79
N TYR A 71 13.46 -3.12 -19.43
CA TYR A 71 13.53 -4.54 -19.77
C TYR A 71 13.14 -5.38 -18.55
N TYR A 72 12.34 -6.41 -18.76
CA TYR A 72 11.85 -7.28 -17.68
C TYR A 72 12.98 -8.09 -17.00
N ASP A 73 14.02 -8.41 -17.73
CA ASP A 73 15.15 -9.26 -17.31
C ASP A 73 16.36 -8.46 -16.80
N LYS A 74 16.29 -7.12 -16.81
CA LYS A 74 17.41 -6.24 -16.42
C LYS A 74 16.97 -5.19 -15.44
N ARG A 75 17.93 -4.69 -14.65
CA ARG A 75 17.72 -3.47 -13.89
C ARG A 75 17.50 -2.32 -14.88
N SER A 76 16.37 -1.65 -14.73
CA SER A 76 15.99 -0.50 -15.54
C SER A 76 15.84 0.74 -14.66
N GLU A 77 16.22 1.89 -15.18
CA GLU A 77 16.20 3.15 -14.45
C GLU A 77 15.75 4.29 -15.36
N PHE A 78 14.86 5.12 -14.84
CA PHE A 78 14.56 6.44 -15.35
C PHE A 78 15.01 7.49 -14.34
N SER A 79 15.64 8.55 -14.78
CA SER A 79 16.09 9.64 -13.90
C SER A 79 16.01 10.98 -14.61
N ASN A 80 15.51 11.98 -13.88
CA ASN A 80 15.61 13.39 -14.25
C ASN A 80 15.90 14.23 -12.98
N ASP A 81 15.83 15.56 -13.07
CA ASP A 81 16.15 16.47 -11.97
C ASP A 81 15.23 16.31 -10.75
N LYS A 82 14.05 15.69 -10.92
CA LYS A 82 13.00 15.60 -9.91
C LYS A 82 12.66 14.20 -9.47
N VAL A 83 12.86 13.22 -10.32
CA VAL A 83 12.40 11.84 -10.06
C VAL A 83 13.45 10.84 -10.51
N LYS A 84 13.60 9.76 -9.72
CA LYS A 84 14.24 8.52 -10.16
C LYS A 84 13.27 7.36 -9.95
N VAL A 85 13.24 6.45 -10.90
CA VAL A 85 12.46 5.22 -10.86
C VAL A 85 13.41 4.08 -11.14
N ILE A 86 13.50 3.12 -10.22
CA ILE A 86 14.41 1.99 -10.31
C ILE A 86 13.60 0.70 -10.21
N ILE A 87 13.66 -0.10 -11.27
CA ILE A 87 12.97 -1.39 -11.37
C ILE A 87 14.02 -2.49 -11.49
N MET A 88 13.91 -3.50 -10.63
CA MET A 88 14.84 -4.62 -10.59
C MET A 88 14.43 -5.71 -11.60
N PRO A 89 15.38 -6.57 -12.03
CA PRO A 89 15.06 -7.70 -12.91
C PRO A 89 13.93 -8.56 -12.32
N GLY A 90 12.97 -8.96 -13.16
CA GLY A 90 11.82 -9.80 -12.76
C GLY A 90 10.64 -9.05 -12.16
N ASN A 91 10.75 -7.73 -11.89
CA ASN A 91 9.62 -6.96 -11.38
C ASN A 91 8.60 -6.59 -12.48
N LEU A 92 9.01 -6.62 -13.74
CA LEU A 92 8.12 -6.46 -14.90
C LEU A 92 7.76 -7.83 -15.49
N TYR A 93 6.57 -7.94 -16.05
CA TYR A 93 6.12 -9.14 -16.78
C TYR A 93 6.60 -9.18 -18.22
N ASP A 94 6.88 -8.01 -18.82
CA ASP A 94 7.40 -7.81 -20.17
C ASP A 94 8.23 -6.55 -20.25
N ASP A 95 8.93 -6.37 -21.36
CA ASP A 95 9.55 -5.11 -21.71
C ASP A 95 8.51 -3.99 -21.78
N LEU A 96 8.88 -2.82 -21.30
CA LEU A 96 7.98 -1.69 -21.11
C LEU A 96 8.53 -0.42 -21.77
N ASP A 97 7.75 0.19 -22.65
CA ASP A 97 7.97 1.57 -23.08
C ASP A 97 7.51 2.52 -21.97
N PHE A 98 8.41 2.79 -21.02
CA PHE A 98 8.12 3.56 -19.82
C PHE A 98 7.87 5.03 -20.17
N GLN A 99 6.76 5.57 -19.67
CA GLN A 99 6.36 6.95 -19.86
C GLN A 99 6.41 7.71 -18.54
N TYR A 100 6.86 8.94 -18.61
CA TYR A 100 6.85 9.86 -17.48
C TYR A 100 6.33 11.23 -17.91
N SER A 101 5.54 11.84 -17.04
CA SER A 101 5.18 13.26 -17.13
C SER A 101 4.99 13.83 -15.72
N ALA A 102 4.84 15.14 -15.64
CA ALA A 102 4.50 15.83 -14.40
C ALA A 102 3.43 16.87 -14.64
N SER A 103 2.64 17.14 -13.62
CA SER A 103 1.62 18.18 -13.61
C SER A 103 1.74 19.07 -12.37
N ALA A 104 0.87 20.06 -12.27
CA ALA A 104 0.88 21.03 -11.18
C ALA A 104 0.89 20.37 -9.80
N LYS A 105 1.55 21.02 -8.88
CA LYS A 105 1.64 20.60 -7.47
C LYS A 105 0.24 20.55 -6.81
N PRO A 106 -0.17 19.43 -6.23
CA PRO A 106 -1.41 19.35 -5.47
C PRO A 106 -1.41 20.27 -4.24
N VAL A 107 -2.60 20.67 -3.81
CA VAL A 107 -2.74 21.50 -2.60
C VAL A 107 -2.15 20.76 -1.38
N GLY A 108 -1.27 21.45 -0.64
CA GLY A 108 -0.57 20.89 0.52
C GLY A 108 0.50 19.85 0.19
N ALA A 109 0.88 19.70 -1.08
CA ALA A 109 2.02 18.88 -1.46
C ALA A 109 3.33 19.70 -1.44
N TYR A 110 4.45 18.98 -1.37
CA TYR A 110 5.82 19.52 -1.37
C TYR A 110 6.55 19.22 -2.68
N SER A 111 5.91 18.54 -3.61
CA SER A 111 6.39 18.34 -4.98
C SER A 111 5.26 18.49 -5.98
N ALA A 112 5.60 18.62 -7.27
CA ALA A 112 4.67 18.40 -8.38
C ALA A 112 4.02 17.02 -8.28
N MET A 113 2.92 16.79 -9.02
CA MET A 113 2.38 15.47 -9.28
C MET A 113 3.21 14.80 -10.35
N HIS A 114 3.81 13.67 -10.04
CA HIS A 114 4.61 12.86 -10.95
C HIS A 114 3.80 11.68 -11.46
N HIS A 115 3.57 11.60 -12.76
CA HIS A 115 2.86 10.52 -13.43
C HIS A 115 3.88 9.48 -13.86
N ILE A 116 3.97 8.40 -13.07
CA ILE A 116 4.91 7.31 -13.25
C ILE A 116 4.21 6.22 -14.06
N HIS A 117 4.36 6.27 -15.36
CA HIS A 117 3.75 5.36 -16.31
C HIS A 117 2.21 5.24 -16.16
N ASN A 118 1.63 4.13 -16.59
CA ASN A 118 0.20 3.87 -16.57
C ASN A 118 -0.16 2.89 -15.45
N ARG A 119 -1.05 3.29 -14.56
CA ARG A 119 -1.54 2.48 -13.43
C ARG A 119 -2.14 1.13 -13.85
N LEU A 120 -2.66 1.00 -15.07
CA LEU A 120 -3.21 -0.25 -15.58
C LEU A 120 -2.13 -1.24 -16.03
N THR A 121 -0.85 -0.82 -16.13
CA THR A 121 0.25 -1.72 -16.40
C THR A 121 0.58 -2.52 -15.15
N PRO A 122 0.48 -3.86 -15.22
CA PRO A 122 0.79 -4.69 -14.05
C PRO A 122 2.29 -4.71 -13.76
N ILE A 123 2.62 -4.77 -12.49
CA ILE A 123 3.98 -5.00 -12.00
C ILE A 123 3.95 -6.21 -11.06
N HIS A 124 5.00 -7.04 -11.12
CA HIS A 124 5.06 -8.28 -10.34
C HIS A 124 5.41 -8.02 -8.88
N ASP A 125 6.38 -7.13 -8.66
CA ASP A 125 6.85 -6.75 -7.32
C ASP A 125 7.06 -5.24 -7.26
N GLY A 126 7.25 -4.71 -6.05
CA GLY A 126 7.46 -3.29 -5.82
C GLY A 126 8.73 -2.76 -6.49
N TYR A 127 8.77 -1.47 -6.73
CA TYR A 127 9.91 -0.76 -7.28
C TYR A 127 10.21 0.50 -6.47
N GLU A 128 11.45 0.97 -6.57
CA GLU A 128 11.91 2.14 -5.83
C GLU A 128 11.61 3.42 -6.61
N ILE A 129 10.98 4.38 -5.92
CA ILE A 129 10.73 5.73 -6.44
C ILE A 129 11.39 6.77 -5.56
N TRP A 130 12.05 7.73 -6.19
CA TRP A 130 12.69 8.88 -5.57
C TRP A 130 12.02 10.14 -6.08
N ILE A 131 11.51 10.98 -5.21
CA ILE A 131 10.91 12.27 -5.59
C ILE A 131 11.61 13.38 -4.84
N LYS A 132 12.13 14.35 -5.60
CA LYS A 132 12.73 15.55 -5.05
C LYS A 132 11.64 16.56 -4.71
N PRO A 133 11.54 17.04 -3.47
CA PRO A 133 10.66 18.16 -3.14
C PRO A 133 10.99 19.41 -3.95
N ASP A 134 9.99 20.22 -4.28
CA ASP A 134 10.18 21.50 -4.99
C ASP A 134 10.62 22.63 -4.08
N VAL A 135 10.53 22.42 -2.77
CA VAL A 135 10.91 23.36 -1.72
C VAL A 135 11.81 22.68 -0.70
N ASP A 136 12.62 23.46 -0.02
CA ASP A 136 13.39 22.95 1.12
C ASP A 136 12.43 22.53 2.24
N LEU A 137 12.57 21.29 2.72
CA LEU A 137 11.77 20.74 3.80
C LEU A 137 12.25 21.21 5.19
N GLY A 138 13.46 21.76 5.29
CA GLY A 138 14.03 22.22 6.55
C GLY A 138 13.97 21.12 7.62
N ASN A 139 13.31 21.41 8.74
CA ASN A 139 13.15 20.47 9.87
C ASN A 139 12.12 19.36 9.64
N TYR A 140 11.51 19.30 8.46
CA TYR A 140 10.48 18.30 8.14
C TYR A 140 10.98 17.15 7.27
N THR A 141 12.28 17.02 7.08
CA THR A 141 12.86 15.95 6.26
C THR A 141 12.49 14.54 6.76
N ASP A 142 12.48 14.34 8.08
CA ASP A 142 12.08 13.09 8.74
C ASP A 142 10.57 12.83 8.71
N LYS A 143 9.78 13.89 8.44
CA LYS A 143 8.31 13.85 8.32
C LYS A 143 7.82 13.62 6.90
N ALA A 144 8.71 13.64 5.92
CA ALA A 144 8.34 13.52 4.50
C ALA A 144 7.92 12.09 4.13
N VAL A 145 6.89 12.01 3.29
CA VAL A 145 6.31 10.77 2.76
C VAL A 145 5.97 10.94 1.28
N ILE A 146 5.98 9.83 0.54
CA ILE A 146 5.38 9.75 -0.78
C ILE A 146 3.91 9.37 -0.63
N VAL A 147 3.05 10.00 -1.40
CA VAL A 147 1.61 9.77 -1.43
C VAL A 147 1.19 9.46 -2.86
N SER A 148 0.34 8.46 -3.03
CA SER A 148 -0.32 8.19 -4.30
C SER A 148 -1.67 8.91 -4.38
N SER A 149 -2.08 9.35 -5.57
CA SER A 149 -3.37 10.05 -5.75
C SER A 149 -4.59 9.15 -5.49
N TRP A 150 -4.41 7.83 -5.46
CA TRP A 150 -5.51 6.85 -5.30
C TRP A 150 -5.43 5.97 -4.06
N GLY A 151 -4.27 5.80 -3.45
CA GLY A 151 -4.05 4.81 -2.37
C GLY A 151 -3.46 5.37 -1.08
N GLY A 152 -3.35 6.69 -0.97
CA GLY A 152 -2.84 7.33 0.24
C GLY A 152 -1.32 7.22 0.41
N CYS A 153 -0.86 7.21 1.65
CA CYS A 153 0.57 7.24 2.00
C CYS A 153 1.29 5.95 1.60
N GLN A 154 2.40 6.11 0.90
CA GLN A 154 3.31 5.03 0.52
C GLN A 154 4.53 4.95 1.45
N GLY A 155 4.54 5.73 2.54
CA GLY A 155 5.70 5.82 3.42
C GLY A 155 6.85 6.60 2.81
N GLY A 156 8.07 6.22 3.18
CA GLY A 156 9.29 6.78 2.63
C GLY A 156 10.19 7.43 3.67
N TYR A 157 11.38 7.77 3.25
CA TYR A 157 12.39 8.47 4.04
C TYR A 157 13.15 9.48 3.18
N PHE A 158 13.69 10.51 3.81
CA PHE A 158 14.47 11.54 3.11
C PHE A 158 15.96 11.18 3.09
N LYS A 159 16.55 11.24 1.90
CA LYS A 159 18.00 11.03 1.71
C LYS A 159 18.47 11.72 0.44
N ASP A 160 19.63 12.36 0.49
CA ASP A 160 20.31 12.98 -0.66
C ASP A 160 19.42 13.98 -1.45
N GLY A 161 18.54 14.69 -0.74
CA GLY A 161 17.61 15.66 -1.34
C GLY A 161 16.33 15.06 -1.91
N TYR A 162 16.10 13.76 -1.77
CA TYR A 162 14.93 13.04 -2.24
C TYR A 162 14.14 12.40 -1.10
N VAL A 163 12.84 12.27 -1.30
CA VAL A 163 12.01 11.33 -0.53
C VAL A 163 11.95 10.02 -1.32
N ILE A 164 12.30 8.92 -0.66
CA ILE A 164 12.46 7.60 -1.28
C ILE A 164 11.45 6.64 -0.70
N SER A 165 10.77 5.87 -1.53
CA SER A 165 9.86 4.81 -1.08
C SER A 165 9.84 3.62 -2.05
N GLN A 166 9.38 2.48 -1.54
CA GLN A 166 8.99 1.33 -2.34
C GLN A 166 7.49 1.42 -2.63
N VAL A 167 7.12 1.30 -3.90
CA VAL A 167 5.72 1.36 -4.34
C VAL A 167 5.40 0.13 -5.19
N SER A 168 4.15 -0.35 -5.14
CA SER A 168 3.73 -1.61 -5.77
C SER A 168 2.85 -1.43 -7.00
N ALA A 169 2.68 -0.21 -7.48
CA ALA A 169 1.91 0.09 -8.69
C ALA A 169 2.50 1.29 -9.41
N PHE A 170 2.31 1.37 -10.71
CA PHE A 170 2.52 2.60 -11.44
C PHE A 170 1.39 3.61 -11.16
N GLY A 171 1.59 4.88 -11.52
CA GLY A 171 0.59 5.94 -11.41
C GLY A 171 1.13 7.23 -10.84
N ASP A 172 0.30 8.00 -10.15
CA ASP A 172 0.57 9.38 -9.78
C ASP A 172 1.05 9.50 -8.34
N TYR A 173 2.20 10.13 -8.15
CA TYR A 173 2.85 10.26 -6.84
C TYR A 173 3.33 11.68 -6.58
N TYR A 174 3.33 12.07 -5.33
CA TYR A 174 3.84 13.37 -4.87
C TYR A 174 4.30 13.30 -3.41
N VAL A 175 5.05 14.30 -2.97
CA VAL A 175 5.56 14.39 -1.60
C VAL A 175 4.59 15.16 -0.72
N LYS A 176 4.32 14.63 0.46
CA LYS A 176 3.71 15.33 1.60
C LYS A 176 4.60 15.27 2.84
N VAL A 177 4.21 16.05 3.84
CA VAL A 177 4.83 16.06 5.17
C VAL A 177 3.75 15.73 6.19
N ASP A 178 4.04 14.79 7.08
CA ASP A 178 3.16 14.40 8.17
C ASP A 178 3.66 14.95 9.49
N THR A 179 3.01 15.98 9.97
CA THR A 179 3.31 16.62 11.26
C THR A 179 2.16 16.51 12.26
N VAL A 180 1.11 15.78 11.91
CA VAL A 180 -0.10 15.67 12.71
C VAL A 180 -0.05 14.38 13.53
N ALA A 181 -0.15 14.50 14.84
CA ALA A 181 -0.18 13.34 15.73
C ALA A 181 -1.42 12.47 15.51
N PRO A 182 -1.30 11.14 15.71
CA PRO A 182 -2.45 10.24 15.66
C PRO A 182 -3.49 10.57 16.73
N VAL A 183 -4.74 10.20 16.51
CA VAL A 183 -5.86 10.55 17.39
C VAL A 183 -6.30 9.33 18.18
N ILE A 184 -6.47 9.52 19.51
CA ILE A 184 -7.00 8.56 20.47
C ILE A 184 -8.46 8.90 20.75
N HIS A 185 -9.38 7.98 20.47
CA HIS A 185 -10.79 8.11 20.81
C HIS A 185 -11.17 7.07 21.89
N PRO A 186 -11.28 7.45 23.17
CA PRO A 186 -11.75 6.54 24.22
C PRO A 186 -13.21 6.18 23.98
N LEU A 187 -13.56 4.89 24.12
CA LEU A 187 -14.92 4.39 23.89
C LEU A 187 -15.71 4.19 25.20
N ASN A 188 -15.03 3.75 26.25
CA ASN A 188 -15.70 3.41 27.51
C ASN A 188 -14.95 3.85 28.78
N ILE A 189 -13.88 4.65 28.62
CA ILE A 189 -13.12 5.18 29.76
C ILE A 189 -13.01 6.71 29.66
N LYS A 190 -13.16 7.38 30.78
CA LYS A 190 -12.85 8.80 30.99
C LYS A 190 -12.32 8.97 32.40
N ASN A 191 -11.83 10.15 32.72
CA ASN A 191 -11.34 10.44 34.06
C ASN A 191 -12.41 10.17 35.13
N GLY A 192 -12.05 9.43 36.18
CA GLY A 192 -12.95 9.04 37.27
C GLY A 192 -13.92 7.89 36.93
N SER A 193 -13.73 7.17 35.83
CA SER A 193 -14.60 6.03 35.46
C SER A 193 -14.58 4.91 36.50
N ASN A 194 -15.77 4.39 36.81
CA ASN A 194 -15.88 3.15 37.56
C ASN A 194 -15.88 1.96 36.58
N MET A 195 -14.78 1.22 36.54
CA MET A 195 -14.55 0.08 35.65
C MET A 195 -14.77 -1.28 36.34
N LYS A 196 -15.36 -1.31 37.54
CA LYS A 196 -15.54 -2.52 38.37
C LYS A 196 -16.28 -3.63 37.63
N ALA A 197 -17.30 -3.30 36.87
CA ALA A 197 -18.08 -4.24 36.07
C ALA A 197 -17.59 -4.38 34.61
N ALA A 198 -16.65 -3.55 34.19
CA ALA A 198 -16.13 -3.57 32.82
C ALA A 198 -15.18 -4.76 32.60
N ARG A 199 -15.29 -5.39 31.43
CA ARG A 199 -14.37 -6.45 31.02
C ARG A 199 -13.12 -5.94 30.32
N SER A 200 -13.20 -4.74 29.72
CA SER A 200 -12.11 -4.18 28.93
C SER A 200 -12.15 -2.65 28.94
N ILE A 201 -11.00 -2.05 28.61
CA ILE A 201 -10.87 -0.63 28.24
C ILE A 201 -10.67 -0.59 26.72
N ASN A 202 -11.50 0.20 26.02
CA ASN A 202 -11.56 0.19 24.58
C ASN A 202 -11.35 1.59 24.00
N PHE A 203 -10.58 1.63 22.91
CA PHE A 203 -10.27 2.83 22.16
C PHE A 203 -10.50 2.60 20.67
N ARG A 204 -10.78 3.66 19.93
CA ARG A 204 -10.57 3.75 18.51
C ARG A 204 -9.37 4.65 18.25
N MET A 205 -8.53 4.26 17.33
CA MET A 205 -7.36 5.06 16.94
C MET A 205 -7.40 5.36 15.45
N SER A 206 -6.90 6.54 15.08
CA SER A 206 -6.81 6.97 13.69
C SER A 206 -5.59 7.84 13.47
N ASP A 207 -5.12 7.85 12.24
CA ASP A 207 -4.10 8.75 11.76
C ASP A 207 -4.53 9.34 10.41
N ASN A 208 -4.06 10.55 10.12
CA ASN A 208 -4.53 11.28 8.94
C ASN A 208 -3.67 11.01 7.68
N LEU A 209 -2.43 10.51 7.84
CA LEU A 209 -1.53 10.37 6.70
C LEU A 209 -0.60 9.16 6.78
N SER A 210 0.40 9.14 7.67
CA SER A 210 1.45 8.12 7.66
C SER A 210 1.03 6.79 8.30
N GLY A 211 -0.08 6.78 9.03
CA GLY A 211 -0.60 5.61 9.74
C GLY A 211 0.08 5.38 11.09
N ILE A 212 -0.54 4.53 11.92
CA ILE A 212 -0.07 4.23 13.28
C ILE A 212 1.07 3.23 13.23
N LYS A 213 2.20 3.60 13.80
CA LYS A 213 3.41 2.77 13.94
C LYS A 213 3.35 1.88 15.17
N SER A 214 2.94 2.46 16.31
CA SER A 214 2.92 1.74 17.58
C SER A 214 1.93 2.34 18.57
N TYR A 215 1.55 1.50 19.53
CA TYR A 215 0.75 1.90 20.69
C TYR A 215 1.31 1.23 21.95
N THR A 216 1.23 1.93 23.08
CA THR A 216 1.69 1.42 24.39
C THR A 216 0.69 1.80 25.45
N GLY A 217 0.08 0.80 26.09
CA GLY A 217 -0.79 0.97 27.26
C GLY A 217 -0.05 0.70 28.56
N THR A 218 -0.34 1.49 29.61
CA THR A 218 0.13 1.21 30.97
C THR A 218 -0.98 1.41 31.99
N ILE A 219 -0.93 0.64 33.09
CA ILE A 219 -1.74 0.87 34.29
C ILE A 219 -0.75 1.04 35.45
N ASP A 220 -0.86 2.18 36.17
CA ASP A 220 0.03 2.57 37.26
C ASP A 220 1.52 2.52 36.86
N GLY A 221 1.80 2.90 35.61
CA GLY A 221 3.14 2.87 35.02
C GLY A 221 3.65 1.50 34.59
N LYS A 222 2.92 0.41 34.83
CA LYS A 222 3.25 -0.93 34.37
C LYS A 222 2.63 -1.19 33.00
N TRP A 223 3.43 -1.71 32.06
CA TRP A 223 2.96 -2.09 30.74
C TRP A 223 1.83 -3.11 30.80
N VAL A 224 0.83 -2.93 29.94
CA VAL A 224 -0.29 -3.87 29.77
C VAL A 224 -0.44 -4.24 28.29
N LEU A 225 -0.85 -5.49 28.03
CA LEU A 225 -1.09 -5.98 26.68
C LEU A 225 -2.33 -5.29 26.10
N MET A 226 -2.12 -4.56 25.01
CA MET A 226 -3.19 -4.00 24.20
C MET A 226 -3.34 -4.79 22.92
N GLU A 227 -4.58 -5.16 22.56
CA GLU A 227 -4.91 -5.94 21.36
C GLU A 227 -5.68 -5.08 20.37
N HIS A 228 -5.21 -5.04 19.12
CA HIS A 228 -5.86 -4.31 18.05
C HIS A 228 -6.60 -5.25 17.10
N ASP A 229 -7.91 -5.14 17.05
CA ASP A 229 -8.73 -5.80 16.04
C ASP A 229 -8.84 -4.91 14.79
N TYR A 230 -8.17 -5.30 13.72
CA TYR A 230 -8.16 -4.57 12.44
C TYR A 230 -9.53 -4.52 11.75
N LYS A 231 -10.43 -5.46 12.02
CA LYS A 231 -11.77 -5.51 11.42
C LYS A 231 -12.70 -4.48 12.06
N THR A 232 -12.70 -4.43 13.38
CA THR A 232 -13.52 -3.47 14.13
C THR A 232 -12.82 -2.14 14.35
N LYS A 233 -11.49 -2.08 14.13
CA LYS A 233 -10.60 -0.94 14.40
C LYS A 233 -10.61 -0.53 15.87
N ILE A 234 -10.78 -1.51 16.76
CA ILE A 234 -10.79 -1.30 18.21
C ILE A 234 -9.47 -1.77 18.79
N LEU A 235 -8.85 -0.92 19.61
CA LEU A 235 -7.72 -1.24 20.47
C LEU A 235 -8.26 -1.49 21.88
N SER A 236 -8.00 -2.68 22.43
CA SER A 236 -8.56 -3.12 23.71
C SER A 236 -7.49 -3.53 24.70
N TYR A 237 -7.67 -3.20 25.97
CA TYR A 237 -7.08 -3.88 27.09
C TYR A 237 -8.15 -4.72 27.77
N THR A 238 -7.94 -6.03 27.92
CA THR A 238 -8.86 -6.92 28.64
C THR A 238 -8.37 -7.08 30.08
N PHE A 239 -9.24 -6.78 31.04
CA PHE A 239 -8.91 -6.93 32.44
C PHE A 239 -8.70 -8.38 32.79
N ASN A 240 -7.61 -8.65 33.46
CA ASN A 240 -7.29 -9.92 34.14
C ASN A 240 -7.33 -9.73 35.67
N ASN A 241 -6.96 -10.78 36.42
CA ASN A 241 -6.97 -10.76 37.89
C ASN A 241 -5.77 -9.96 38.48
N ASP A 242 -4.88 -9.43 37.66
CA ASP A 242 -3.65 -8.75 38.12
C ASP A 242 -3.90 -7.31 38.57
N ILE A 243 -5.07 -6.74 38.22
CA ILE A 243 -5.45 -5.39 38.65
C ILE A 243 -6.26 -5.48 39.94
N ALA A 244 -5.69 -5.03 41.03
CA ALA A 244 -6.31 -5.03 42.37
C ALA A 244 -7.56 -4.10 42.39
N SER A 245 -8.39 -4.25 43.44
CA SER A 245 -9.44 -3.25 43.71
C SER A 245 -8.83 -1.96 44.21
N GLY A 246 -9.28 -0.82 43.70
CA GLY A 246 -8.79 0.48 44.08
C GLY A 246 -8.82 1.52 42.98
N LYS A 247 -8.06 2.60 43.16
CA LYS A 247 -7.85 3.65 42.15
C LYS A 247 -6.61 3.35 41.35
N HIS A 248 -6.71 3.53 40.06
CA HIS A 248 -5.63 3.27 39.09
C HIS A 248 -5.55 4.38 38.05
N VAL A 249 -4.40 4.50 37.41
CA VAL A 249 -4.18 5.43 36.30
C VAL A 249 -3.87 4.62 35.04
N PHE A 250 -4.74 4.71 34.04
CA PHE A 250 -4.47 4.19 32.69
C PHE A 250 -3.82 5.25 31.84
N LYS A 251 -2.77 4.88 31.09
CA LYS A 251 -2.18 5.73 30.05
C LYS A 251 -2.07 4.97 28.76
N LEU A 252 -2.34 5.64 27.63
CA LEU A 252 -2.13 5.14 26.28
C LEU A 252 -1.35 6.15 25.48
N THR A 253 -0.24 5.72 24.89
CA THR A 253 0.56 6.50 23.94
C THR A 253 0.42 5.89 22.55
N LEU A 254 0.09 6.69 21.54
CA LEU A 254 0.17 6.34 20.13
C LEU A 254 1.31 7.07 19.45
N VAL A 255 1.98 6.39 18.52
CA VAL A 255 3.03 6.97 17.68
C VAL A 255 2.73 6.61 16.23
N ASP A 256 2.81 7.57 15.30
CA ASP A 256 2.69 7.33 13.86
C ASP A 256 4.02 6.93 13.21
N ASN A 257 4.01 6.65 11.91
CA ASN A 257 5.22 6.27 11.16
C ASN A 257 6.20 7.43 10.95
N LYS A 258 5.81 8.66 11.31
CA LYS A 258 6.65 9.85 11.28
C LYS A 258 7.02 10.36 12.67
N ASN A 259 6.83 9.52 13.68
CA ASN A 259 7.15 9.79 15.08
C ASN A 259 6.43 11.04 15.63
N ASN A 260 5.23 11.36 15.13
CA ASN A 260 4.32 12.22 15.87
C ASN A 260 3.59 11.34 16.88
N PHE A 261 3.32 11.88 18.07
CA PHE A 261 2.71 11.07 19.13
C PHE A 261 1.57 11.82 19.81
N SER A 262 0.64 11.04 20.36
CA SER A 262 -0.41 11.51 21.26
C SER A 262 -0.51 10.63 22.49
N GLU A 263 -1.01 11.21 23.58
CA GLU A 263 -1.21 10.53 24.84
C GLU A 263 -2.63 10.73 25.34
N PHE A 264 -3.16 9.69 25.97
CA PHE A 264 -4.40 9.71 26.73
C PHE A 264 -4.10 9.21 28.15
N SER A 265 -4.65 9.87 29.14
CA SER A 265 -4.58 9.42 30.54
C SER A 265 -5.92 9.56 31.21
N ALA A 266 -6.30 8.58 32.03
CA ALA A 266 -7.51 8.64 32.84
C ALA A 266 -7.33 7.89 34.16
N ASP A 267 -7.78 8.49 35.24
CA ASP A 267 -8.00 7.80 36.51
C ASP A 267 -9.25 6.92 36.41
N PHE A 268 -9.21 5.74 36.97
CA PHE A 268 -10.35 4.84 37.07
C PHE A 268 -10.35 4.07 38.40
N SER A 269 -11.46 3.49 38.74
CA SER A 269 -11.59 2.58 39.90
C SER A 269 -11.99 1.19 39.44
N ARG A 270 -11.42 0.18 40.14
CA ARG A 270 -11.75 -1.21 39.92
C ARG A 270 -12.27 -1.90 41.20
#